data_ba13bb2531248d90a89baf7bfb082043
#
_entry.id   ba13bb2531248d90a89baf7bfb082043
#
_cell.length_a   1.000
_cell.length_b   1.000
_cell.length_c   1.000
_cell.angle_alpha   90.00
_cell.angle_beta   90.00
_cell.angle_gamma   90.00
#
_symmetry.space_group_name_H-M   'P 1'
#
loop_
_entity.id
_entity.type
_entity.pdbx_description
1 polymer ?
#
loop_
_entity_poly.entity_id
_entity_poly.type
_entity_poly.pdbx_seq_one_letter_code
_entity_poly.pdbx_strand_id
1 'polypeptide(L)'
;MGQAPMFGLGALGGLIMTMAAHAADLGTINIGVLKFGTVNWELDVIKHHGLDAKEGFTLEVTGFASNDAADVALMGEAVDGIVEDWLWVSRLRGEGVPLTFIPYSSSVGALMVPANGSIATLADLDGKRLGVAGGPLDKSWLLIQALAKDQNGVDLSEATEVVYGAPPLLAEKFKSGELDAVINYWHFAARLEAEGHNRLIDVTQAQEALGVPADTPQLGYVFHEKWVDQHAGLVQAFARASQAAKAIMDESDEEWERLRPLTQAENDAALDALKRRYREGIVHSWGDQERQAAGKLYGVLAELGGEELVGSSPVLVDGTFWPGVSY
;
A
#
# COMPACT_ATOMS: atom_id res chain seq x y z
N MET A 1 -66.71 52.75 -33.45
CA MET A 1 -65.76 53.46 -32.59
C MET A 1 -65.67 52.64 -31.26
N GLY A 2 -64.71 51.81 -31.08
CA GLY A 2 -64.50 51.03 -29.85
C GLY A 2 -63.08 50.57 -29.82
N GLN A 3 -62.26 51.13 -28.97
CA GLN A 3 -60.89 50.79 -28.73
C GLN A 3 -60.85 49.56 -27.84
N ALA A 4 -60.04 48.53 -28.20
CA ALA A 4 -59.70 47.42 -27.37
C ALA A 4 -58.41 47.71 -26.61
N PRO A 5 -58.28 47.27 -25.33
CA PRO A 5 -57.04 47.40 -24.60
C PRO A 5 -56.05 46.26 -24.88
N MET A 6 -54.76 46.58 -25.14
CA MET A 6 -53.66 45.64 -25.19
C MET A 6 -53.32 45.18 -23.79
N PHE A 7 -53.33 43.85 -23.59
CA PHE A 7 -52.72 43.21 -22.40
C PHE A 7 -51.25 42.93 -22.65
N GLY A 8 -50.40 43.55 -21.84
CA GLY A 8 -48.97 43.29 -21.82
C GLY A 8 -48.68 41.99 -21.07
N LEU A 9 -48.00 41.03 -21.73
CA LEU A 9 -47.46 39.80 -21.13
C LEU A 9 -46.14 40.17 -20.40
N GLY A 10 -46.18 40.22 -19.08
CA GLY A 10 -45.00 40.33 -18.27
C GLY A 10 -44.26 38.96 -18.18
N ALA A 11 -43.07 38.87 -18.74
CA ALA A 11 -42.19 37.72 -18.57
C ALA A 11 -41.59 37.75 -17.17
N LEU A 12 -42.03 36.85 -16.29
CA LEU A 12 -41.31 36.51 -15.04
C LEU A 12 -40.07 35.67 -15.37
N GLY A 13 -38.91 36.33 -15.44
CA GLY A 13 -37.63 35.64 -15.47
C GLY A 13 -37.32 35.02 -14.09
N GLY A 14 -37.56 33.72 -13.95
CA GLY A 14 -37.14 32.99 -12.75
C GLY A 14 -35.61 32.87 -12.73
N LEU A 15 -34.97 33.53 -11.79
CA LEU A 15 -33.53 33.40 -11.48
C LEU A 15 -33.35 32.02 -10.76
N ILE A 16 -32.93 31.01 -11.49
CA ILE A 16 -32.52 29.74 -10.88
C ILE A 16 -31.15 30.01 -10.25
N MET A 17 -31.13 30.31 -8.96
CA MET A 17 -29.89 30.23 -8.16
C MET A 17 -29.56 28.75 -7.99
N THR A 18 -28.59 28.26 -8.75
CA THR A 18 -27.88 27.01 -8.47
C THR A 18 -27.09 27.24 -7.18
N MET A 19 -27.61 26.80 -6.04
CA MET A 19 -26.82 26.62 -4.84
C MET A 19 -25.80 25.53 -5.13
N ALA A 20 -24.54 25.91 -5.36
CA ALA A 20 -23.43 25.01 -5.24
C ALA A 20 -23.43 24.54 -3.77
N ALA A 21 -23.78 23.28 -3.54
CA ALA A 21 -23.61 22.66 -2.25
C ALA A 21 -22.09 22.66 -1.99
N HIS A 22 -21.62 23.58 -1.13
CA HIS A 22 -20.27 23.47 -0.59
C HIS A 22 -20.27 22.21 0.27
N ALA A 23 -19.35 21.28 -0.01
CA ALA A 23 -19.06 20.20 0.91
C ALA A 23 -18.75 20.81 2.28
N ALA A 24 -19.25 20.20 3.34
CA ALA A 24 -18.94 20.67 4.70
C ALA A 24 -17.43 20.62 4.89
N ASP A 25 -16.84 21.66 5.46
CA ASP A 25 -15.42 21.65 5.82
C ASP A 25 -15.21 20.66 6.97
N LEU A 26 -14.62 19.52 6.65
CA LEU A 26 -14.33 18.44 7.60
C LEU A 26 -13.00 18.66 8.34
N GLY A 27 -12.22 19.67 7.93
CA GLY A 27 -10.92 20.00 8.51
C GLY A 27 -9.73 19.46 7.73
N THR A 28 -8.58 19.39 8.39
CA THR A 28 -7.31 18.94 7.81
C THR A 28 -6.96 17.55 8.31
N ILE A 29 -6.41 16.71 7.43
CA ILE A 29 -5.78 15.45 7.78
C ILE A 29 -4.30 15.49 7.37
N ASN A 30 -3.39 15.21 8.28
CA ASN A 30 -1.95 15.18 8.03
C ASN A 30 -1.44 13.73 8.03
N ILE A 31 -0.98 13.28 6.87
CA ILE A 31 -0.47 11.92 6.68
C ILE A 31 1.06 11.92 6.64
N GLY A 32 1.66 11.22 7.58
CA GLY A 32 3.10 10.95 7.61
C GLY A 32 3.48 9.83 6.65
N VAL A 33 4.50 10.07 5.81
CA VAL A 33 4.94 9.11 4.79
C VAL A 33 6.46 9.08 4.68
N LEU A 34 7.02 7.99 4.17
CA LEU A 34 8.42 8.00 3.73
C LEU A 34 8.59 8.94 2.54
N LYS A 35 9.61 9.81 2.56
CA LYS A 35 9.90 10.77 1.47
C LYS A 35 10.03 10.11 0.09
N PHE A 36 10.44 8.84 0.05
CA PHE A 36 10.65 8.04 -1.15
C PHE A 36 9.65 6.88 -1.28
N GLY A 37 8.61 6.84 -0.44
CA GLY A 37 7.57 5.82 -0.46
C GLY A 37 6.60 6.02 -1.64
N THR A 38 6.09 4.92 -2.17
CA THR A 38 5.20 4.92 -3.33
C THR A 38 3.82 5.51 -3.05
N VAL A 39 3.41 5.59 -1.78
CA VAL A 39 2.17 6.24 -1.36
C VAL A 39 2.14 7.73 -1.73
N ASN A 40 3.31 8.38 -1.86
CA ASN A 40 3.39 9.77 -2.31
C ASN A 40 2.75 9.99 -3.69
N TRP A 41 2.73 8.97 -4.55
CA TRP A 41 2.12 9.07 -5.88
C TRP A 41 0.61 9.23 -5.78
N GLU A 42 -0.06 8.44 -4.94
CA GLU A 42 -1.50 8.56 -4.69
C GLU A 42 -1.86 9.88 -4.01
N LEU A 43 -1.10 10.27 -2.97
CA LEU A 43 -1.36 11.52 -2.25
C LEU A 43 -1.14 12.75 -3.15
N ASP A 44 -0.19 12.68 -4.08
CA ASP A 44 0.00 13.71 -5.11
C ASP A 44 -1.21 13.76 -6.07
N VAL A 45 -1.73 12.60 -6.52
CA VAL A 45 -2.94 12.53 -7.34
C VAL A 45 -4.14 13.14 -6.61
N ILE A 46 -4.33 12.85 -5.33
CA ILE A 46 -5.40 13.45 -4.52
C ILE A 46 -5.30 14.98 -4.57
N LYS A 47 -4.12 15.53 -4.33
CA LYS A 47 -3.90 16.98 -4.32
C LYS A 47 -4.01 17.59 -5.72
N HIS A 48 -3.41 16.97 -6.72
CA HIS A 48 -3.40 17.48 -8.10
C HIS A 48 -4.81 17.59 -8.69
N HIS A 49 -5.66 16.60 -8.44
CA HIS A 49 -7.04 16.59 -8.93
C HIS A 49 -8.04 17.24 -7.96
N GLY A 50 -7.57 17.78 -6.83
CA GLY A 50 -8.41 18.43 -5.81
C GLY A 50 -9.46 17.47 -5.23
N LEU A 51 -9.11 16.18 -5.08
CA LEU A 51 -10.02 15.16 -4.56
C LEU A 51 -10.32 15.39 -3.07
N ASP A 52 -9.33 15.90 -2.33
CA ASP A 52 -9.49 16.34 -0.95
C ASP A 52 -10.54 17.46 -0.84
N ALA A 53 -10.41 18.52 -1.64
CA ALA A 53 -11.37 19.63 -1.66
C ALA A 53 -12.79 19.17 -2.10
N LYS A 54 -12.89 18.22 -3.05
CA LYS A 54 -14.17 17.65 -3.48
C LYS A 54 -14.88 16.89 -2.35
N GLU A 55 -14.10 16.22 -1.52
CA GLU A 55 -14.59 15.48 -0.36
C GLU A 55 -14.72 16.36 0.91
N GLY A 56 -14.40 17.65 0.82
CA GLY A 56 -14.59 18.63 1.88
C GLY A 56 -13.52 18.65 2.97
N PHE A 57 -12.30 18.24 2.66
CA PHE A 57 -11.17 18.30 3.60
C PHE A 57 -9.90 18.88 2.94
N THR A 58 -8.88 19.11 3.74
CA THR A 58 -7.54 19.49 3.27
C THR A 58 -6.56 18.36 3.60
N LEU A 59 -5.84 17.88 2.58
CA LEU A 59 -4.76 16.90 2.77
C LEU A 59 -3.43 17.61 3.01
N GLU A 60 -2.78 17.31 4.13
CA GLU A 60 -1.37 17.63 4.38
C GLU A 60 -0.53 16.35 4.38
N VAL A 61 0.73 16.46 3.91
CA VAL A 61 1.65 15.31 3.81
C VAL A 61 2.97 15.68 4.45
N THR A 62 3.37 14.93 5.46
CA THR A 62 4.65 15.12 6.16
C THR A 62 5.61 13.99 5.82
N GLY A 63 6.77 14.34 5.21
CA GLY A 63 7.77 13.36 4.76
C GLY A 63 8.80 13.02 5.84
N PHE A 64 9.00 11.74 6.14
CA PHE A 64 9.98 11.19 7.07
C PHE A 64 11.13 10.46 6.35
N ALA A 65 12.25 10.31 7.02
CA ALA A 65 13.42 9.60 6.47
C ALA A 65 13.37 8.09 6.68
N SER A 66 12.61 7.60 7.66
CA SER A 66 12.45 6.17 8.00
C SER A 66 11.05 5.91 8.55
N ASN A 67 10.65 4.63 8.58
CA ASN A 67 9.40 4.17 9.23
C ASN A 67 9.43 4.52 10.72
N ASP A 68 10.53 4.21 11.43
CA ASP A 68 10.64 4.53 12.87
C ASP A 68 10.37 6.01 13.16
N ALA A 69 10.80 6.92 12.27
CA ALA A 69 10.52 8.34 12.44
C ALA A 69 9.03 8.69 12.22
N ALA A 70 8.36 8.00 11.30
CA ALA A 70 6.91 8.14 11.09
C ALA A 70 6.13 7.56 12.27
N ASP A 71 6.55 6.39 12.77
CA ASP A 71 5.95 5.73 13.95
C ASP A 71 6.02 6.65 15.18
N VAL A 72 7.20 7.20 15.45
CA VAL A 72 7.39 8.16 16.56
C VAL A 72 6.50 9.40 16.37
N ALA A 73 6.34 9.88 15.13
CA ALA A 73 5.49 11.04 14.84
C ALA A 73 3.99 10.73 15.07
N LEU A 74 3.51 9.54 14.70
CA LEU A 74 2.15 9.09 14.99
C LEU A 74 1.94 8.94 16.50
N MET A 75 2.86 8.24 17.18
CA MET A 75 2.76 8.02 18.62
C MET A 75 2.82 9.32 19.42
N GLY A 76 3.53 10.33 18.90
CA GLY A 76 3.61 11.69 19.46
C GLY A 76 2.52 12.65 18.98
N GLU A 77 1.52 12.17 18.20
CA GLU A 77 0.42 12.97 17.64
C GLU A 77 0.92 14.16 16.79
N ALA A 78 2.11 14.05 16.19
CA ALA A 78 2.64 15.08 15.27
C ALA A 78 2.07 14.96 13.86
N VAL A 79 1.51 13.81 13.52
CA VAL A 79 0.70 13.53 12.34
C VAL A 79 -0.55 12.76 12.75
N ASP A 80 -1.60 12.83 11.96
CA ASP A 80 -2.87 12.14 12.27
C ASP A 80 -2.82 10.66 11.88
N GLY A 81 -2.13 10.34 10.79
CA GLY A 81 -1.97 8.99 10.31
C GLY A 81 -0.64 8.76 9.61
N ILE A 82 -0.25 7.49 9.47
CA ILE A 82 0.93 7.05 8.73
C ILE A 82 0.58 5.89 7.80
N VAL A 83 1.55 5.42 7.00
CA VAL A 83 1.40 4.20 6.20
C VAL A 83 2.24 3.09 6.83
N GLU A 84 1.55 2.04 7.29
CA GLU A 84 2.15 0.86 7.91
C GLU A 84 1.34 -0.40 7.60
N ASP A 85 1.83 -1.56 8.04
CA ASP A 85 1.11 -2.82 7.91
C ASP A 85 0.20 -3.12 9.11
N TRP A 86 -0.81 -3.93 8.88
CA TRP A 86 -1.76 -4.30 9.93
C TRP A 86 -1.20 -5.31 10.94
N LEU A 87 -0.08 -6.01 10.66
CA LEU A 87 0.62 -6.82 11.65
C LEU A 87 1.16 -5.95 12.79
N TRP A 88 1.84 -4.87 12.42
CA TRP A 88 2.33 -3.86 13.37
C TRP A 88 1.17 -3.27 14.19
N VAL A 89 0.04 -2.94 13.53
CA VAL A 89 -1.16 -2.44 14.21
C VAL A 89 -1.69 -3.48 15.22
N SER A 90 -1.84 -4.75 14.80
CA SER A 90 -2.33 -5.81 15.67
C SER A 90 -1.41 -6.05 16.86
N ARG A 91 -0.09 -6.07 16.63
CA ARG A 91 0.91 -6.20 17.70
C ARG A 91 0.78 -5.09 18.74
N LEU A 92 0.76 -3.82 18.31
CA LEU A 92 0.64 -2.69 19.21
C LEU A 92 -0.70 -2.67 19.94
N ARG A 93 -1.80 -3.09 19.30
CA ARG A 93 -3.09 -3.28 19.99
C ARG A 93 -2.99 -4.32 21.10
N GLY A 94 -2.28 -5.43 20.86
CA GLY A 94 -1.98 -6.45 21.87
C GLY A 94 -1.18 -5.91 23.07
N GLU A 95 -0.39 -4.87 22.85
CA GLU A 95 0.39 -4.14 23.86
C GLU A 95 -0.40 -2.97 24.51
N GLY A 96 -1.67 -2.78 24.13
CA GLY A 96 -2.55 -1.76 24.70
C GLY A 96 -2.50 -0.40 24.00
N VAL A 97 -1.91 -0.30 22.81
CA VAL A 97 -1.91 0.91 21.99
C VAL A 97 -3.02 0.78 20.92
N PRO A 98 -4.15 1.49 21.04
CA PRO A 98 -5.32 1.32 20.18
C PRO A 98 -5.15 2.05 18.85
N LEU A 99 -4.43 1.44 17.92
CA LEU A 99 -4.32 1.86 16.52
C LEU A 99 -5.37 1.13 15.68
N THR A 100 -5.71 1.69 14.52
CA THR A 100 -6.60 1.06 13.55
C THR A 100 -6.14 1.31 12.12
N PHE A 101 -6.52 0.41 11.20
CA PHE A 101 -6.00 0.33 9.85
C PHE A 101 -7.11 0.49 8.81
N ILE A 102 -6.78 1.19 7.72
CA ILE A 102 -7.58 1.33 6.49
C ILE A 102 -6.71 0.86 5.31
N PRO A 103 -7.20 -0.01 4.41
CA PRO A 103 -6.37 -0.61 3.38
C PRO A 103 -5.86 0.43 2.35
N TYR A 104 -4.62 0.24 1.93
CA TYR A 104 -3.96 1.01 0.88
C TYR A 104 -3.57 0.13 -0.31
N SER A 105 -2.77 -0.95 -0.09
CA SER A 105 -2.19 -1.74 -1.16
C SER A 105 -1.98 -3.20 -0.77
N SER A 106 -2.12 -4.11 -1.74
CA SER A 106 -1.72 -5.51 -1.63
C SER A 106 -0.29 -5.78 -2.13
N SER A 107 0.36 -4.80 -2.78
CA SER A 107 1.73 -4.96 -3.29
C SER A 107 2.76 -5.00 -2.17
N VAL A 108 3.53 -6.09 -2.11
CA VAL A 108 4.55 -6.31 -1.06
C VAL A 108 5.94 -6.39 -1.68
N GLY A 109 6.24 -7.46 -2.41
CA GLY A 109 7.56 -7.69 -2.97
C GLY A 109 7.62 -8.90 -3.88
N ALA A 110 8.85 -9.22 -4.33
CA ALA A 110 9.11 -10.39 -5.14
C ALA A 110 10.53 -10.92 -4.97
N LEU A 111 10.71 -12.19 -5.27
CA LEU A 111 11.99 -12.82 -5.47
C LEU A 111 12.41 -12.64 -6.93
N MET A 112 13.53 -11.96 -7.13
CA MET A 112 14.11 -11.67 -8.44
C MET A 112 15.36 -12.51 -8.67
N VAL A 113 15.53 -12.97 -9.92
CA VAL A 113 16.69 -13.74 -10.38
C VAL A 113 17.22 -13.19 -11.70
N PRO A 114 18.50 -13.40 -12.06
CA PRO A 114 19.06 -12.97 -13.34
C PRO A 114 18.32 -13.63 -14.52
N ALA A 115 18.09 -12.87 -15.61
CA ALA A 115 17.39 -13.36 -16.81
C ALA A 115 18.02 -14.61 -17.43
N ASN A 116 19.35 -14.65 -17.43
CA ASN A 116 20.13 -15.76 -18.03
C ASN A 116 20.74 -16.68 -16.96
N GLY A 117 20.19 -16.66 -15.74
CA GLY A 117 20.63 -17.50 -14.62
C GLY A 117 20.11 -18.92 -14.70
N SER A 118 20.65 -19.78 -13.83
CA SER A 118 20.23 -21.18 -13.70
C SER A 118 19.12 -21.40 -12.68
N ILE A 119 18.68 -20.35 -11.98
CA ILE A 119 17.65 -20.40 -10.95
C ILE A 119 16.28 -20.30 -11.61
N ALA A 120 15.54 -21.42 -11.63
CA ALA A 120 14.21 -21.52 -12.22
C ALA A 120 13.12 -21.88 -11.19
N THR A 121 13.54 -22.41 -10.02
CA THR A 121 12.66 -22.83 -8.90
C THR A 121 13.25 -22.38 -7.57
N LEU A 122 12.45 -22.44 -6.50
CA LEU A 122 12.94 -22.17 -5.14
C LEU A 122 14.02 -23.17 -4.68
N ALA A 123 13.99 -24.39 -5.17
CA ALA A 123 14.99 -25.42 -4.85
C ALA A 123 16.38 -25.09 -5.45
N ASP A 124 16.44 -24.32 -6.55
CA ASP A 124 17.70 -23.92 -7.17
C ASP A 124 18.46 -22.84 -6.36
N LEU A 125 17.85 -22.33 -5.30
CA LEU A 125 18.47 -21.38 -4.37
C LEU A 125 19.48 -22.04 -3.42
N ASP A 126 19.53 -23.37 -3.34
CA ASP A 126 20.49 -24.08 -2.50
C ASP A 126 21.94 -23.67 -2.82
N GLY A 127 22.68 -23.27 -1.79
CA GLY A 127 24.04 -22.74 -1.88
C GLY A 127 24.18 -21.36 -2.53
N LYS A 128 23.09 -20.62 -2.75
CA LYS A 128 23.10 -19.28 -3.38
C LYS A 128 23.15 -18.15 -2.34
N ARG A 129 23.72 -17.03 -2.77
CA ARG A 129 23.70 -15.77 -2.00
C ARG A 129 22.38 -15.06 -2.26
N LEU A 130 21.54 -15.01 -1.24
CA LEU A 130 20.19 -14.43 -1.31
C LEU A 130 20.12 -13.13 -0.54
N GLY A 131 19.89 -12.01 -1.25
CA GLY A 131 19.56 -10.74 -0.62
C GLY A 131 18.12 -10.73 -0.11
N VAL A 132 17.90 -10.23 1.10
CA VAL A 132 16.57 -10.07 1.70
C VAL A 132 16.41 -8.65 2.20
N ALA A 133 15.51 -7.88 1.58
CA ALA A 133 15.18 -6.53 2.01
C ALA A 133 14.40 -6.55 3.34
N GLY A 134 14.67 -5.59 4.21
CA GLY A 134 14.06 -5.54 5.54
C GLY A 134 14.91 -6.28 6.57
N GLY A 135 14.60 -7.50 6.88
CA GLY A 135 15.31 -8.28 7.90
C GLY A 135 14.75 -9.68 8.04
N PRO A 136 15.18 -10.45 9.06
CA PRO A 136 14.76 -11.85 9.24
C PRO A 136 13.24 -12.01 9.48
N LEU A 137 12.56 -10.95 9.89
CA LEU A 137 11.11 -10.93 10.11
C LEU A 137 10.34 -10.23 8.97
N ASP A 138 11.00 -9.91 7.84
CA ASP A 138 10.29 -9.37 6.67
C ASP A 138 9.23 -10.37 6.16
N LYS A 139 8.02 -9.90 5.92
CA LYS A 139 6.87 -10.74 5.52
C LYS A 139 7.10 -11.46 4.21
N SER A 140 7.74 -10.81 3.24
CA SER A 140 8.06 -11.41 1.95
C SER A 140 9.00 -12.59 2.12
N TRP A 141 10.01 -12.41 2.98
CA TRP A 141 10.96 -13.46 3.32
C TRP A 141 10.28 -14.66 3.99
N LEU A 142 9.46 -14.41 5.02
CA LEU A 142 8.77 -15.46 5.76
C LEU A 142 7.84 -16.27 4.86
N LEU A 143 7.06 -15.60 3.99
CA LEU A 143 6.12 -16.25 3.08
C LEU A 143 6.84 -17.08 2.01
N ILE A 144 7.95 -16.60 1.47
CA ILE A 144 8.75 -17.33 0.47
C ILE A 144 9.46 -18.52 1.12
N GLN A 145 9.95 -18.40 2.36
CA GLN A 145 10.48 -19.54 3.12
C GLN A 145 9.41 -20.62 3.34
N ALA A 146 8.22 -20.22 3.79
CA ALA A 146 7.12 -21.14 4.00
C ALA A 146 6.76 -21.89 2.72
N LEU A 147 6.69 -21.17 1.60
CA LEU A 147 6.40 -21.77 0.31
C LEU A 147 7.50 -22.77 -0.13
N ALA A 148 8.78 -22.41 0.03
CA ALA A 148 9.90 -23.31 -0.30
C ALA A 148 9.85 -24.60 0.54
N LYS A 149 9.52 -24.47 1.82
CA LYS A 149 9.38 -25.61 2.72
C LYS A 149 8.18 -26.49 2.35
N ASP A 150 7.03 -25.87 2.06
CA ASP A 150 5.82 -26.60 1.67
C ASP A 150 5.98 -27.36 0.35
N GLN A 151 6.49 -26.68 -0.69
CA GLN A 151 6.57 -27.26 -2.03
C GLN A 151 7.78 -28.15 -2.28
N ASN A 152 8.92 -27.83 -1.66
CA ASN A 152 10.21 -28.46 -1.96
C ASN A 152 10.86 -29.13 -0.75
N GLY A 153 10.33 -28.94 0.45
CA GLY A 153 10.95 -29.40 1.70
C GLY A 153 12.25 -28.67 2.05
N VAL A 154 12.52 -27.51 1.40
CA VAL A 154 13.75 -26.74 1.55
C VAL A 154 13.56 -25.65 2.59
N ASP A 155 14.45 -25.61 3.57
CA ASP A 155 14.59 -24.49 4.50
C ASP A 155 15.58 -23.48 3.90
N LEU A 156 15.06 -22.37 3.34
CA LEU A 156 15.90 -21.38 2.68
C LEU A 156 16.87 -20.67 3.62
N SER A 157 16.56 -20.59 4.91
CA SER A 157 17.45 -19.96 5.90
C SER A 157 18.73 -20.77 6.16
N GLU A 158 18.63 -22.10 6.00
CA GLU A 158 19.76 -23.01 6.11
C GLU A 158 20.43 -23.29 4.76
N ALA A 159 19.62 -23.31 3.68
CA ALA A 159 20.08 -23.65 2.35
C ALA A 159 20.79 -22.51 1.61
N THR A 160 20.59 -21.25 2.03
CA THR A 160 21.15 -20.07 1.33
C THR A 160 22.09 -19.26 2.21
N GLU A 161 23.01 -18.52 1.58
CA GLU A 161 23.77 -17.46 2.26
C GLU A 161 22.93 -16.17 2.24
N VAL A 162 22.18 -15.93 3.34
CA VAL A 162 21.27 -14.79 3.44
C VAL A 162 22.02 -13.50 3.77
N VAL A 163 21.76 -12.45 2.98
CA VAL A 163 22.30 -11.09 3.18
C VAL A 163 21.15 -10.11 3.41
N TYR A 164 20.94 -9.67 4.64
CA TYR A 164 19.94 -8.64 4.96
C TYR A 164 20.44 -7.24 4.65
N GLY A 165 19.58 -6.37 4.18
CA GLY A 165 19.95 -4.99 3.89
C GLY A 165 18.83 -4.09 3.40
N ALA A 166 19.19 -2.82 3.21
CA ALA A 166 18.26 -1.85 2.64
C ALA A 166 17.94 -2.17 1.16
N PRO A 167 16.68 -2.00 0.72
CA PRO A 167 16.24 -2.31 -0.62
C PRO A 167 17.12 -1.79 -1.77
N PRO A 168 17.53 -0.50 -1.79
CA PRO A 168 18.38 0.01 -2.88
C PRO A 168 19.77 -0.63 -2.89
N LEU A 169 20.36 -0.87 -1.71
CA LEU A 169 21.67 -1.51 -1.62
C LEU A 169 21.65 -2.94 -2.17
N LEU A 170 20.60 -3.70 -1.83
CA LEU A 170 20.45 -5.08 -2.29
C LEU A 170 20.17 -5.14 -3.80
N ALA A 171 19.43 -4.17 -4.35
CA ALA A 171 19.23 -4.08 -5.79
C ALA A 171 20.57 -3.86 -6.52
N GLU A 172 21.43 -2.97 -6.04
CA GLU A 172 22.76 -2.75 -6.63
C GLU A 172 23.68 -3.99 -6.49
N LYS A 173 23.69 -4.64 -5.33
CA LYS A 173 24.45 -5.88 -5.13
C LYS A 173 23.98 -7.02 -6.04
N PHE A 174 22.68 -7.12 -6.28
CA PHE A 174 22.12 -8.08 -7.23
C PHE A 174 22.55 -7.77 -8.66
N LYS A 175 22.44 -6.51 -9.10
CA LYS A 175 22.88 -6.07 -10.44
C LYS A 175 24.38 -6.27 -10.67
N SER A 176 25.20 -6.07 -9.65
CA SER A 176 26.66 -6.31 -9.73
C SER A 176 27.05 -7.79 -9.72
N GLY A 177 26.12 -8.71 -9.47
CA GLY A 177 26.41 -10.15 -9.34
C GLY A 177 27.01 -10.55 -7.99
N GLU A 178 27.01 -9.65 -7.01
CA GLU A 178 27.36 -9.99 -5.62
C GLU A 178 26.30 -10.87 -4.96
N LEU A 179 25.05 -10.83 -5.44
CA LEU A 179 23.94 -11.68 -5.03
C LEU A 179 23.44 -12.49 -6.22
N ASP A 180 23.10 -13.75 -5.98
CA ASP A 180 22.58 -14.65 -7.01
C ASP A 180 21.06 -14.51 -7.17
N ALA A 181 20.36 -14.06 -6.12
CA ALA A 181 18.94 -13.74 -6.09
C ALA A 181 18.66 -12.63 -5.06
N VAL A 182 17.51 -11.96 -5.17
CA VAL A 182 17.10 -10.94 -4.20
C VAL A 182 15.59 -10.95 -3.98
N ILE A 183 15.17 -10.98 -2.72
CA ILE A 183 13.81 -10.64 -2.29
C ILE A 183 13.81 -9.13 -2.00
N ASN A 184 12.99 -8.38 -2.76
CA ASN A 184 12.97 -6.94 -2.63
C ASN A 184 11.53 -6.41 -2.68
N TYR A 185 11.34 -5.17 -2.23
CA TYR A 185 10.05 -4.51 -2.26
C TYR A 185 9.57 -4.33 -3.70
N TRP A 186 8.27 -4.36 -3.90
CA TRP A 186 7.61 -4.44 -5.19
C TRP A 186 8.14 -3.45 -6.24
N HIS A 187 8.40 -2.20 -5.84
CA HIS A 187 8.86 -1.15 -6.77
C HIS A 187 10.35 -1.27 -7.13
N PHE A 188 11.19 -1.88 -6.29
CA PHE A 188 12.56 -2.26 -6.66
C PHE A 188 12.54 -3.48 -7.57
N ALA A 189 11.70 -4.47 -7.27
CA ALA A 189 11.50 -5.63 -8.15
C ALA A 189 10.99 -5.22 -9.53
N ALA A 190 10.06 -4.27 -9.63
CA ALA A 190 9.56 -3.73 -10.90
C ALA A 190 10.67 -3.05 -11.72
N ARG A 191 11.61 -2.33 -11.09
CA ARG A 191 12.77 -1.74 -11.78
C ARG A 191 13.71 -2.82 -12.31
N LEU A 192 13.99 -3.86 -11.53
CA LEU A 192 14.80 -5.00 -11.96
C LEU A 192 14.12 -5.74 -13.13
N GLU A 193 12.79 -5.86 -13.16
CA GLU A 193 12.06 -6.38 -14.32
C GLU A 193 12.30 -5.52 -15.57
N ALA A 194 12.25 -4.19 -15.43
CA ALA A 194 12.49 -3.26 -16.54
C ALA A 194 13.94 -3.35 -17.07
N GLU A 195 14.89 -3.74 -16.23
CA GLU A 195 16.28 -4.02 -16.60
C GLU A 195 16.48 -5.42 -17.21
N GLY A 196 15.41 -6.21 -17.33
CA GLY A 196 15.41 -7.53 -17.96
C GLY A 196 15.65 -8.71 -17.02
N HIS A 197 15.63 -8.50 -15.72
CA HIS A 197 15.68 -9.59 -14.73
C HIS A 197 14.33 -10.30 -14.59
N ASN A 198 14.34 -11.55 -14.17
CA ASN A 198 13.14 -12.36 -14.02
C ASN A 198 12.58 -12.26 -12.59
N ARG A 199 11.28 -12.09 -12.49
CA ARG A 199 10.52 -12.33 -11.26
C ARG A 199 10.28 -13.83 -11.14
N LEU A 200 10.96 -14.50 -10.23
CA LEU A 200 10.80 -15.93 -10.00
C LEU A 200 9.49 -16.23 -9.32
N ILE A 201 9.17 -15.45 -8.29
CA ILE A 201 7.90 -15.55 -7.57
C ILE A 201 7.49 -14.19 -7.01
N ASP A 202 6.21 -13.87 -7.11
CA ASP A 202 5.60 -12.76 -6.41
C ASP A 202 5.20 -13.18 -4.99
N VAL A 203 5.28 -12.28 -4.02
CA VAL A 203 4.86 -12.58 -2.64
C VAL A 203 3.37 -12.89 -2.57
N THR A 204 2.55 -12.26 -3.43
CA THR A 204 1.12 -12.59 -3.53
C THR A 204 0.87 -14.01 -4.02
N GLN A 205 1.70 -14.53 -4.93
CA GLN A 205 1.65 -15.94 -5.36
C GLN A 205 2.04 -16.90 -4.21
N ALA A 206 3.06 -16.52 -3.41
CA ALA A 206 3.41 -17.30 -2.23
C ALA A 206 2.25 -17.33 -1.21
N GLN A 207 1.59 -16.20 -1.03
CA GLN A 207 0.41 -16.05 -0.18
C GLN A 207 -0.75 -16.94 -0.67
N GLU A 208 -1.06 -16.93 -1.98
CA GLU A 208 -2.10 -17.79 -2.57
C GLU A 208 -1.81 -19.27 -2.38
N ALA A 209 -0.57 -19.69 -2.61
CA ALA A 209 -0.16 -21.08 -2.42
C ALA A 209 -0.31 -21.53 -0.96
N LEU A 210 -0.22 -20.62 -0.01
CA LEU A 210 -0.47 -20.84 1.41
C LEU A 210 -1.96 -20.70 1.80
N GLY A 211 -2.87 -20.60 0.82
CA GLY A 211 -4.31 -20.59 1.01
C GLY A 211 -4.92 -19.26 1.41
N VAL A 212 -4.21 -18.15 1.15
CA VAL A 212 -4.68 -16.79 1.39
C VAL A 212 -4.84 -16.04 0.06
N PRO A 213 -5.96 -15.36 -0.22
CA PRO A 213 -6.15 -14.61 -1.48
C PRO A 213 -5.03 -13.60 -1.75
N ALA A 214 -4.55 -13.51 -3.01
CA ALA A 214 -3.46 -12.65 -3.43
C ALA A 214 -3.75 -11.15 -3.23
N ASP A 215 -4.99 -10.74 -3.36
CA ASP A 215 -5.49 -9.38 -3.23
C ASP A 215 -5.70 -8.92 -1.78
N THR A 216 -5.37 -9.77 -0.78
CA THR A 216 -5.44 -9.39 0.64
C THR A 216 -4.50 -8.21 0.90
N PRO A 217 -5.02 -7.00 1.26
CA PRO A 217 -4.19 -5.83 1.51
C PRO A 217 -3.22 -6.07 2.66
N GLN A 218 -1.98 -5.66 2.49
CA GLN A 218 -0.95 -5.77 3.54
C GLN A 218 -0.48 -4.42 4.07
N LEU A 219 -0.59 -3.36 3.27
CA LEU A 219 -0.25 -2.00 3.65
C LEU A 219 -1.51 -1.14 3.73
N GLY A 220 -1.54 -0.21 4.67
CA GLY A 220 -2.66 0.70 4.86
C GLY A 220 -2.31 1.98 5.59
N TYR A 221 -3.30 2.85 5.67
CA TYR A 221 -3.25 4.04 6.50
C TYR A 221 -3.62 3.66 7.93
N VAL A 222 -2.78 4.06 8.87
CA VAL A 222 -2.90 3.73 10.29
C VAL A 222 -3.11 4.99 11.11
N PHE A 223 -4.05 4.93 12.02
CA PHE A 223 -4.48 6.04 12.87
C PHE A 223 -4.64 5.58 14.32
N HIS A 224 -4.63 6.50 15.27
CA HIS A 224 -5.17 6.22 16.59
C HIS A 224 -6.69 6.02 16.53
N GLU A 225 -7.22 4.95 17.10
CA GLU A 225 -8.66 4.62 17.12
C GLU A 225 -9.51 5.77 17.68
N LYS A 226 -9.08 6.35 18.80
CA LYS A 226 -9.75 7.50 19.41
C LYS A 226 -9.82 8.71 18.46
N TRP A 227 -8.78 8.95 17.67
CA TRP A 227 -8.76 10.06 16.71
C TRP A 227 -9.76 9.79 15.59
N VAL A 228 -9.79 8.57 15.06
CA VAL A 228 -10.73 8.16 14.01
C VAL A 228 -12.18 8.27 14.49
N ASP A 229 -12.47 7.85 15.72
CA ASP A 229 -13.82 7.95 16.30
C ASP A 229 -14.30 9.40 16.40
N GLN A 230 -13.41 10.33 16.68
CA GLN A 230 -13.70 11.76 16.72
C GLN A 230 -13.81 12.41 15.35
N HIS A 231 -13.16 11.83 14.32
CA HIS A 231 -13.05 12.38 12.96
C HIS A 231 -13.57 11.41 11.87
N ALA A 232 -14.53 10.54 12.22
CA ALA A 232 -15.00 9.47 11.35
C ALA A 232 -15.41 9.97 9.93
N GLY A 233 -16.09 11.11 9.85
CA GLY A 233 -16.48 11.73 8.59
C GLY A 233 -15.27 12.15 7.73
N LEU A 234 -14.23 12.69 8.35
CA LEU A 234 -12.98 13.09 7.69
C LEU A 234 -12.22 11.86 7.17
N VAL A 235 -12.11 10.81 7.99
CA VAL A 235 -11.44 9.56 7.60
C VAL A 235 -12.17 8.86 6.46
N GLN A 236 -13.50 8.84 6.47
CA GLN A 236 -14.31 8.33 5.35
C GLN A 236 -14.12 9.16 4.07
N ALA A 237 -14.07 10.48 4.18
CA ALA A 237 -13.80 11.38 3.06
C ALA A 237 -12.40 11.12 2.48
N PHE A 238 -11.38 10.97 3.32
CA PHE A 238 -10.03 10.60 2.92
C PHE A 238 -10.01 9.24 2.20
N ALA A 239 -10.69 8.22 2.72
CA ALA A 239 -10.78 6.92 2.09
C ALA A 239 -11.42 6.98 0.69
N ARG A 240 -12.49 7.80 0.50
CA ARG A 240 -13.10 8.02 -0.82
C ARG A 240 -12.16 8.75 -1.77
N ALA A 241 -11.42 9.76 -1.30
CA ALA A 241 -10.42 10.46 -2.10
C ALA A 241 -9.28 9.52 -2.54
N SER A 242 -8.83 8.62 -1.64
CA SER A 242 -7.85 7.56 -1.93
C SER A 242 -8.37 6.61 -3.02
N GLN A 243 -9.62 6.14 -2.93
CA GLN A 243 -10.22 5.30 -3.96
C GLN A 243 -10.33 6.03 -5.31
N ALA A 244 -10.75 7.29 -5.31
CA ALA A 244 -10.85 8.10 -6.54
C ALA A 244 -9.47 8.31 -7.18
N ALA A 245 -8.42 8.52 -6.39
CA ALA A 245 -7.05 8.63 -6.89
C ALA A 245 -6.57 7.31 -7.50
N LYS A 246 -6.84 6.16 -6.85
CA LYS A 246 -6.52 4.84 -7.39
C LYS A 246 -7.23 4.56 -8.71
N ALA A 247 -8.51 4.94 -8.84
CA ALA A 247 -9.24 4.80 -10.10
C ALA A 247 -8.60 5.61 -11.24
N ILE A 248 -8.14 6.85 -10.96
CA ILE A 248 -7.40 7.66 -11.95
C ILE A 248 -6.08 6.96 -12.33
N MET A 249 -5.33 6.45 -11.35
CA MET A 249 -4.05 5.77 -11.60
C MET A 249 -4.23 4.42 -12.31
N ASP A 250 -5.35 3.76 -12.12
CA ASP A 250 -5.69 2.51 -12.80
C ASP A 250 -6.02 2.74 -14.27
N GLU A 251 -6.80 3.77 -14.58
CA GLU A 251 -7.37 4.00 -15.90
C GLU A 251 -6.50 4.90 -16.80
N SER A 252 -5.70 5.82 -16.24
CA SER A 252 -5.00 6.85 -17.01
C SER A 252 -3.50 6.59 -17.14
N ASP A 253 -3.03 6.35 -18.36
CA ASP A 253 -1.59 6.32 -18.65
C ASP A 253 -0.98 7.73 -18.67
N GLU A 254 -1.78 8.75 -19.00
CA GLU A 254 -1.34 10.14 -18.98
C GLU A 254 -0.98 10.60 -17.55
N GLU A 255 -1.73 10.11 -16.57
CA GLU A 255 -1.43 10.38 -15.16
C GLU A 255 -0.07 9.81 -14.75
N TRP A 256 0.30 8.64 -15.24
CA TRP A 256 1.62 8.06 -14.99
C TRP A 256 2.75 8.85 -15.64
N GLU A 257 2.52 9.45 -16.82
CA GLU A 257 3.49 10.37 -17.41
C GLU A 257 3.66 11.64 -16.55
N ARG A 258 2.58 12.17 -15.99
CA ARG A 258 2.64 13.30 -15.05
C ARG A 258 3.42 12.91 -13.78
N LEU A 259 3.20 11.70 -13.25
CA LEU A 259 3.88 11.18 -12.07
C LEU A 259 5.33 10.76 -12.31
N ARG A 260 5.80 10.67 -13.55
CA ARG A 260 7.16 10.22 -13.91
C ARG A 260 8.28 10.85 -13.06
N PRO A 261 8.32 12.16 -12.84
CA PRO A 261 9.36 12.77 -11.98
C PRO A 261 9.31 12.26 -10.53
N LEU A 262 8.11 12.02 -10.01
CA LEU A 262 7.90 11.55 -8.64
C LEU A 262 8.20 10.06 -8.50
N THR A 263 7.95 9.27 -9.56
CA THR A 263 8.31 7.84 -9.59
C THR A 263 9.81 7.62 -9.71
N GLN A 264 10.59 8.61 -10.16
CA GLN A 264 12.00 8.47 -10.46
C GLN A 264 12.29 7.35 -11.48
N ALA A 265 11.37 7.12 -12.43
CA ALA A 265 11.58 6.15 -13.50
C ALA A 265 12.62 6.69 -14.50
N GLU A 266 13.71 5.94 -14.67
CA GLU A 266 14.83 6.35 -15.53
C GLU A 266 14.52 6.31 -17.03
N ASN A 267 13.55 5.47 -17.41
CA ASN A 267 13.12 5.28 -18.80
C ASN A 267 11.67 4.77 -18.85
N ASP A 268 11.13 4.62 -20.06
CA ASP A 268 9.75 4.18 -20.29
C ASP A 268 9.51 2.76 -19.77
N ALA A 269 10.47 1.84 -19.95
CA ALA A 269 10.34 0.48 -19.45
C ALA A 269 10.20 0.44 -17.90
N ALA A 270 10.95 1.29 -17.20
CA ALA A 270 10.84 1.41 -15.75
C ALA A 270 9.49 1.99 -15.32
N LEU A 271 8.98 3.03 -16.02
CA LEU A 271 7.68 3.59 -15.74
C LEU A 271 6.55 2.58 -16.01
N ASP A 272 6.61 1.85 -17.13
CA ASP A 272 5.62 0.84 -17.48
C ASP A 272 5.60 -0.33 -16.48
N ALA A 273 6.76 -0.76 -16.01
CA ALA A 273 6.85 -1.79 -14.98
C ALA A 273 6.27 -1.30 -13.64
N LEU A 274 6.60 -0.09 -13.21
CA LEU A 274 6.06 0.51 -11.99
C LEU A 274 4.55 0.68 -12.08
N LYS A 275 4.04 1.24 -13.19
CA LYS A 275 2.61 1.41 -13.46
C LYS A 275 1.86 0.08 -13.39
N ARG A 276 2.33 -0.93 -14.12
CA ARG A 276 1.71 -2.27 -14.14
C ARG A 276 1.64 -2.86 -12.74
N ARG A 277 2.77 -2.86 -12.00
CA ARG A 277 2.84 -3.46 -10.66
C ARG A 277 2.08 -2.67 -9.60
N TYR A 278 1.96 -1.36 -9.74
CA TYR A 278 1.09 -0.55 -8.89
C TYR A 278 -0.38 -0.92 -9.10
N ARG A 279 -0.82 -1.00 -10.38
CA ARG A 279 -2.20 -1.36 -10.74
C ARG A 279 -2.60 -2.73 -10.20
N GLU A 280 -1.71 -3.73 -10.29
CA GLU A 280 -1.91 -5.05 -9.71
C GLU A 280 -2.11 -5.04 -8.19
N GLY A 281 -1.59 -4.04 -7.50
CA GLY A 281 -1.69 -3.88 -6.05
C GLY A 281 -2.84 -2.99 -5.58
N ILE A 282 -3.67 -2.48 -6.49
CA ILE A 282 -4.84 -1.67 -6.12
C ILE A 282 -5.88 -2.56 -5.41
N VAL A 283 -6.34 -2.10 -4.26
CA VAL A 283 -7.39 -2.77 -3.49
C VAL A 283 -8.74 -2.37 -4.09
N HIS A 284 -9.43 -3.30 -4.74
CA HIS A 284 -10.73 -3.08 -5.39
C HIS A 284 -11.91 -3.43 -4.49
N SER A 285 -11.71 -4.23 -3.45
CA SER A 285 -12.73 -4.59 -2.47
C SER A 285 -12.15 -4.60 -1.06
N TRP A 286 -12.96 -4.19 -0.10
CA TRP A 286 -12.63 -4.25 1.31
C TRP A 286 -13.89 -4.45 2.16
N GLY A 287 -14.00 -5.62 2.75
CA GLY A 287 -15.14 -6.02 3.56
C GLY A 287 -14.79 -7.12 4.56
N ASP A 288 -15.78 -7.85 5.02
CA ASP A 288 -15.58 -8.92 6.00
C ASP A 288 -14.79 -10.09 5.43
N GLN A 289 -14.88 -10.33 4.12
CA GLN A 289 -14.16 -11.42 3.47
C GLN A 289 -12.66 -11.15 3.45
N GLU A 290 -12.25 -9.93 3.09
CA GLU A 290 -10.85 -9.51 3.05
C GLU A 290 -10.26 -9.42 4.47
N ARG A 291 -11.04 -8.96 5.46
CA ARG A 291 -10.63 -8.97 6.87
C ARG A 291 -10.41 -10.39 7.40
N GLN A 292 -11.26 -11.34 7.01
CA GLN A 292 -11.07 -12.75 7.36
C GLN A 292 -9.84 -13.35 6.68
N ALA A 293 -9.59 -12.99 5.41
CA ALA A 293 -8.37 -13.40 4.69
C ALA A 293 -7.11 -12.86 5.38
N ALA A 294 -7.10 -11.59 5.80
CA ALA A 294 -6.02 -11.01 6.59
C ALA A 294 -5.83 -11.74 7.94
N GLY A 295 -6.91 -12.16 8.60
CA GLY A 295 -6.83 -12.98 9.81
C GLY A 295 -6.18 -14.34 9.58
N LYS A 296 -6.43 -14.99 8.44
CA LYS A 296 -5.74 -16.24 8.05
C LYS A 296 -4.26 -15.99 7.79
N LEU A 297 -3.93 -14.93 7.03
CA LEU A 297 -2.54 -14.56 6.77
C LEU A 297 -1.78 -14.25 8.06
N TYR A 298 -2.45 -13.56 9.01
CA TYR A 298 -1.88 -13.31 10.34
C TYR A 298 -1.50 -14.62 11.04
N GLY A 299 -2.39 -15.63 11.03
CA GLY A 299 -2.12 -16.93 11.62
C GLY A 299 -0.90 -17.63 11.00
N VAL A 300 -0.80 -17.62 9.66
CA VAL A 300 0.38 -18.17 8.94
C VAL A 300 1.66 -17.42 9.36
N LEU A 301 1.64 -16.11 9.38
CA LEU A 301 2.81 -15.30 9.75
C LEU A 301 3.17 -15.45 11.23
N ALA A 302 2.18 -15.62 12.11
CA ALA A 302 2.40 -15.89 13.54
C ALA A 302 3.10 -17.24 13.76
N GLU A 303 2.73 -18.26 13.00
CA GLU A 303 3.40 -19.57 13.05
C GLU A 303 4.85 -19.49 12.55
N LEU A 304 5.13 -18.66 11.55
CA LEU A 304 6.46 -18.53 10.94
C LEU A 304 7.40 -17.61 11.73
N GLY A 305 6.90 -16.46 12.16
CA GLY A 305 7.71 -15.42 12.81
C GLY A 305 7.62 -15.43 14.33
N GLY A 306 6.68 -16.17 14.91
CA GLY A 306 6.47 -16.31 16.35
C GLY A 306 6.20 -14.98 17.06
N GLU A 307 6.41 -14.97 18.37
CA GLU A 307 6.18 -13.82 19.24
C GLU A 307 7.04 -12.59 18.84
N GLU A 308 8.18 -12.82 18.25
CA GLU A 308 9.06 -11.73 17.79
C GLU A 308 8.40 -10.89 16.68
N LEU A 309 7.59 -11.51 15.82
CA LEU A 309 6.84 -10.83 14.76
C LEU A 309 5.51 -10.26 15.26
N VAL A 310 4.71 -11.06 15.94
CA VAL A 310 3.30 -10.73 16.24
C VAL A 310 3.07 -10.25 17.68
N GLY A 311 4.10 -10.23 18.51
CA GLY A 311 3.98 -9.91 19.93
C GLY A 311 3.27 -11.01 20.72
N SER A 312 2.59 -10.65 21.80
CA SER A 312 1.95 -11.59 22.71
C SER A 312 0.68 -12.25 22.18
N SER A 313 0.11 -11.76 21.06
CA SER A 313 -1.13 -12.30 20.49
C SER A 313 -0.85 -13.15 19.23
N PRO A 314 -1.07 -14.47 19.27
CA PRO A 314 -0.92 -15.33 18.09
C PRO A 314 -2.10 -15.21 17.11
N VAL A 315 -3.11 -14.40 17.43
CA VAL A 315 -4.28 -14.11 16.61
C VAL A 315 -4.43 -12.62 16.39
N LEU A 316 -5.00 -12.26 15.24
CA LEU A 316 -5.28 -10.87 14.90
C LEU A 316 -6.16 -10.23 15.98
N VAL A 317 -5.69 -9.11 16.54
CA VAL A 317 -6.37 -8.42 17.64
C VAL A 317 -7.58 -7.65 17.12
N ASP A 318 -8.71 -7.74 17.82
CA ASP A 318 -9.94 -7.01 17.47
C ASP A 318 -9.70 -5.50 17.39
N GLY A 319 -10.36 -4.85 16.41
CA GLY A 319 -10.20 -3.42 16.15
C GLY A 319 -8.98 -3.06 15.30
N THR A 320 -8.15 -4.04 14.90
CA THR A 320 -7.04 -3.81 13.95
C THR A 320 -7.54 -3.14 12.68
N PHE A 321 -8.69 -3.51 12.17
CA PHE A 321 -9.31 -2.90 11.00
C PHE A 321 -10.45 -1.99 11.39
N TRP A 322 -10.40 -0.75 10.91
CA TRP A 322 -11.50 0.18 11.14
C TRP A 322 -12.76 -0.23 10.36
N PRO A 323 -13.92 -0.40 11.03
CA PRO A 323 -15.15 -0.86 10.38
C PRO A 323 -15.84 0.22 9.53
N GLY A 324 -15.44 1.49 9.66
CA GLY A 324 -16.07 2.63 9.00
C GLY A 324 -15.78 2.77 7.51
N VAL A 325 -14.95 1.88 6.92
CA VAL A 325 -14.63 1.82 5.50
C VAL A 325 -14.93 0.42 4.96
N SER A 326 -15.72 0.37 3.87
CA SER A 326 -15.96 -0.84 3.07
C SER A 326 -16.28 -0.44 1.63
N TYR A 327 -15.93 -1.25 0.64
CA TYR A 327 -16.16 -1.01 -0.78
C TYR A 327 -15.98 -2.26 -1.65
#